data_7f9222a3677bd46c52c9755c2d252699
#
_entry.id   7f9222a3677bd46c52c9755c2d252699
#
_cell.length_a   1.000
_cell.length_b   1.000
_cell.length_c   1.000
_cell.angle_alpha   90.00
_cell.angle_beta   90.00
_cell.angle_gamma   90.00
#
_symmetry.space_group_name_H-M   'P 1'
#
loop_
_entity.id
_entity.type
_entity.pdbx_description
1 polymer ?
#
loop_
_entity_poly.entity_id
_entity_poly.type
_entity_poly.pdbx_seq_one_letter_code
_entity_poly.pdbx_strand_id
1 'polypeptide(L)'
;SVDSWHTKAFSDVVKYADEQGVCVTIPSPGDIFSFGGASVEFLGPVQDYGDDPNEGSLVARVRYGETSFLFTGDMGFEAEDDMLSANVDVSATVLKVAHHGSAGSSSSEFLEAVNPQYAVISVGADNDYGHPTEAALNRLSALHIPVYRTDLLGEIVASSDGKTVTITWETETATREEPSQTADHYDYVGNTSSKVVHLATCGKLPGETNRVYFE
;
A
#
# COMPACT_ATOMS: atom_id res chain seq x y z
N SER A 1 8.29 17.74 -6.37
CA SER A 1 7.33 17.78 -7.50
C SER A 1 7.67 16.67 -8.49
N VAL A 2 6.71 15.81 -8.79
CA VAL A 2 6.85 14.64 -9.68
C VAL A 2 7.24 15.03 -11.10
N ASP A 3 7.16 16.31 -11.45
CA ASP A 3 7.48 16.85 -12.77
C ASP A 3 8.97 16.77 -13.15
N SER A 4 9.86 16.52 -12.19
CA SER A 4 11.31 16.38 -12.44
C SER A 4 11.76 14.96 -12.81
N TRP A 5 10.89 13.96 -12.68
CA TRP A 5 11.23 12.57 -12.93
C TRP A 5 11.13 12.21 -14.42
N HIS A 6 12.20 12.45 -15.16
CA HIS A 6 12.31 12.10 -16.59
C HIS A 6 12.78 10.65 -16.83
N THR A 7 12.33 9.70 -16.02
CA THR A 7 12.63 8.30 -16.33
C THR A 7 11.79 7.83 -17.53
N LYS A 8 12.36 6.93 -18.34
CA LYS A 8 11.63 6.32 -19.44
C LYS A 8 10.35 5.63 -18.96
N ALA A 9 10.40 4.96 -17.81
CA ALA A 9 9.25 4.28 -17.23
C ALA A 9 8.11 5.26 -16.90
N PHE A 10 8.40 6.40 -16.29
CA PHE A 10 7.41 7.44 -16.01
C PHE A 10 6.80 8.01 -17.31
N SER A 11 7.66 8.36 -18.26
CA SER A 11 7.21 8.87 -19.57
C SER A 11 6.32 7.87 -20.32
N ASP A 12 6.66 6.59 -20.27
CA ASP A 12 5.87 5.52 -20.89
C ASP A 12 4.50 5.38 -20.19
N VAL A 13 4.44 5.46 -18.83
CA VAL A 13 3.16 5.39 -18.09
C VAL A 13 2.24 6.54 -18.47
N VAL A 14 2.75 7.78 -18.46
CA VAL A 14 1.96 8.97 -18.82
C VAL A 14 1.46 8.85 -20.28
N LYS A 15 2.33 8.45 -21.19
CA LYS A 15 1.98 8.25 -22.60
C LYS A 15 0.89 7.19 -22.77
N TYR A 16 1.02 6.03 -22.10
CA TYR A 16 0.00 4.97 -22.23
C TYR A 16 -1.32 5.38 -21.59
N ALA A 17 -1.32 6.15 -20.49
CA ALA A 17 -2.53 6.70 -19.91
C ALA A 17 -3.25 7.62 -20.93
N ASP A 18 -2.51 8.53 -21.57
CA ASP A 18 -3.05 9.42 -22.59
C ASP A 18 -3.60 8.65 -23.81
N GLU A 19 -2.84 7.68 -24.34
CA GLU A 19 -3.27 6.81 -25.46
C GLU A 19 -4.55 6.01 -25.14
N GLN A 20 -4.80 5.68 -23.86
CA GLN A 20 -6.00 4.98 -23.44
C GLN A 20 -7.14 5.94 -23.03
N GLY A 21 -6.93 7.24 -23.08
CA GLY A 21 -7.90 8.25 -22.63
C GLY A 21 -8.13 8.24 -21.12
N VAL A 22 -7.14 7.76 -20.35
CA VAL A 22 -7.21 7.73 -18.87
C VAL A 22 -6.75 9.07 -18.34
N CYS A 23 -7.63 9.76 -17.60
CA CYS A 23 -7.24 10.97 -16.88
C CYS A 23 -6.32 10.63 -15.72
N VAL A 24 -5.13 11.20 -15.73
CA VAL A 24 -4.21 11.14 -14.59
C VAL A 24 -4.54 12.29 -13.66
N THR A 25 -4.85 11.98 -12.40
CA THR A 25 -5.11 12.98 -11.36
C THR A 25 -4.02 12.90 -10.31
N ILE A 26 -3.45 14.02 -9.94
CA ILE A 26 -2.53 14.11 -8.80
C ILE A 26 -3.38 14.47 -7.59
N PRO A 27 -3.55 13.54 -6.62
CA PRO A 27 -4.36 13.82 -5.45
C PRO A 27 -3.65 14.79 -4.51
N SER A 28 -4.44 15.54 -3.77
CA SER A 28 -3.98 16.40 -2.67
C SER A 28 -4.39 15.81 -1.32
N PRO A 29 -3.66 16.12 -0.23
CA PRO A 29 -4.10 15.76 1.11
C PRO A 29 -5.53 16.22 1.38
N GLY A 30 -6.38 15.32 1.86
CA GLY A 30 -7.80 15.54 2.09
C GLY A 30 -8.71 15.14 0.92
N ASP A 31 -8.17 14.80 -0.25
CA ASP A 31 -8.98 14.26 -1.34
C ASP A 31 -9.52 12.88 -0.98
N ILE A 32 -10.83 12.68 -1.23
CA ILE A 32 -11.52 11.42 -0.93
C ILE A 32 -12.20 10.89 -2.18
N PHE A 33 -11.92 9.64 -2.51
CA PHE A 33 -12.56 8.89 -3.58
C PHE A 33 -13.34 7.73 -3.00
N SER A 34 -14.58 7.51 -3.47
CA SER A 34 -15.44 6.42 -3.00
C SER A 34 -15.64 5.38 -4.10
N PHE A 35 -15.58 4.11 -3.76
CA PHE A 35 -15.91 3.00 -4.65
C PHE A 35 -16.40 1.78 -3.84
N GLY A 36 -17.41 1.07 -4.33
CA GLY A 36 -17.87 -0.18 -3.77
C GLY A 36 -18.20 -0.15 -2.27
N GLY A 37 -18.64 0.99 -1.71
CA GLY A 37 -18.91 1.15 -0.27
C GLY A 37 -17.67 1.44 0.58
N ALA A 38 -16.48 1.44 -0.02
CA ALA A 38 -15.23 1.91 0.59
C ALA A 38 -14.91 3.36 0.19
N SER A 39 -14.01 4.00 0.92
CA SER A 39 -13.44 5.29 0.56
C SER A 39 -11.91 5.23 0.63
N VAL A 40 -11.26 5.93 -0.29
CA VAL A 40 -9.81 6.17 -0.28
C VAL A 40 -9.59 7.63 0.01
N GLU A 41 -8.89 7.93 1.09
CA GLU A 41 -8.51 9.28 1.50
C GLU A 41 -7.01 9.43 1.35
N PHE A 42 -6.55 10.47 0.67
CA PHE A 42 -5.13 10.81 0.56
C PHE A 42 -4.74 11.72 1.73
N LEU A 43 -3.77 11.28 2.52
CA LEU A 43 -3.32 11.97 3.73
C LEU A 43 -2.00 12.70 3.53
N GLY A 44 -1.20 12.29 2.57
CA GLY A 44 0.11 12.85 2.26
C GLY A 44 0.48 12.69 0.79
N PRO A 45 1.57 13.35 0.35
CA PRO A 45 2.50 14.16 1.15
C PRO A 45 1.88 15.51 1.54
N VAL A 46 2.19 16.01 2.75
CA VAL A 46 1.64 17.27 3.29
C VAL A 46 2.40 18.51 2.83
N GLN A 47 3.58 18.31 2.24
CA GLN A 47 4.38 19.36 1.61
C GLN A 47 5.15 18.81 0.40
N ASP A 48 5.85 19.70 -0.31
CA ASP A 48 6.73 19.33 -1.42
C ASP A 48 8.12 18.99 -0.88
N TYR A 49 8.55 17.74 -1.06
CA TYR A 49 9.88 17.24 -0.64
C TYR A 49 10.91 17.31 -1.78
N GLY A 50 10.66 18.11 -2.81
CA GLY A 50 11.58 18.32 -3.92
C GLY A 50 11.91 17.04 -4.67
N ASP A 51 13.22 16.70 -4.71
CA ASP A 51 13.72 15.53 -5.43
C ASP A 51 13.78 14.25 -4.58
N ASP A 52 13.26 14.26 -3.34
CA ASP A 52 13.19 13.05 -2.52
C ASP A 52 11.87 12.29 -2.81
N PRO A 53 11.94 11.17 -3.55
CA PRO A 53 10.74 10.42 -3.93
C PRO A 53 10.15 9.65 -2.76
N ASN A 54 10.96 9.31 -1.76
CA ASN A 54 10.52 8.53 -0.63
C ASN A 54 9.70 9.41 0.31
N GLU A 55 10.24 10.57 0.71
CA GLU A 55 9.49 11.54 1.51
C GLU A 55 8.24 12.07 0.77
N GLY A 56 8.33 12.19 -0.57
CA GLY A 56 7.20 12.55 -1.44
C GLY A 56 6.19 11.42 -1.70
N SER A 57 6.25 10.32 -0.98
CA SER A 57 5.32 9.18 -1.17
C SER A 57 3.87 9.59 -0.94
N LEU A 58 2.97 9.08 -1.79
CA LEU A 58 1.54 9.18 -1.52
C LEU A 58 1.17 8.32 -0.31
N VAL A 59 0.52 8.96 0.66
CA VAL A 59 -0.04 8.28 1.82
C VAL A 59 -1.54 8.21 1.66
N ALA A 60 -2.08 6.99 1.63
CA ALA A 60 -3.49 6.75 1.41
C ALA A 60 -4.09 5.86 2.49
N ARG A 61 -5.29 6.24 2.96
CA ARG A 61 -6.08 5.44 3.88
C ARG A 61 -7.34 4.93 3.18
N VAL A 62 -7.50 3.62 3.13
CA VAL A 62 -8.74 2.98 2.67
C VAL A 62 -9.61 2.69 3.88
N ARG A 63 -10.84 3.16 3.90
CA ARG A 63 -11.84 2.88 4.94
C ARG A 63 -12.97 2.04 4.38
N TYR A 64 -13.37 1.02 5.14
CA TYR A 64 -14.57 0.23 4.88
C TYR A 64 -15.27 -0.08 6.21
N GLY A 65 -16.44 0.51 6.42
CA GLY A 65 -17.13 0.42 7.69
C GLY A 65 -16.29 0.97 8.85
N GLU A 66 -16.02 0.13 9.84
CA GLU A 66 -15.25 0.46 11.05
C GLU A 66 -13.75 0.14 10.91
N THR A 67 -13.33 -0.44 9.78
CA THR A 67 -11.94 -0.83 9.53
C THR A 67 -11.24 0.14 8.58
N SER A 68 -9.92 0.19 8.68
CA SER A 68 -9.10 1.02 7.79
C SER A 68 -7.72 0.42 7.55
N PHE A 69 -7.19 0.72 6.37
CA PHE A 69 -5.87 0.29 5.91
C PHE A 69 -5.07 1.52 5.53
N LEU A 70 -3.90 1.70 6.13
CA LEU A 70 -3.00 2.80 5.84
C LEU A 70 -1.83 2.30 4.98
N PHE A 71 -1.68 2.93 3.82
CA PHE A 71 -0.58 2.71 2.88
C PHE A 71 0.31 3.94 2.89
N THR A 72 1.57 3.76 3.22
CA THR A 72 2.52 4.83 3.51
C THR A 72 3.62 4.97 2.45
N GLY A 73 3.56 4.16 1.38
CA GLY A 73 4.62 4.13 0.37
C GLY A 73 5.98 3.86 1.00
N ASP A 74 6.97 4.61 0.58
CA ASP A 74 8.34 4.54 1.08
C ASP A 74 8.72 5.80 1.89
N MET A 75 7.72 6.51 2.46
CA MET A 75 7.96 7.71 3.26
C MET A 75 8.91 7.45 4.41
N GLY A 76 9.76 8.43 4.70
CA GLY A 76 10.70 8.41 5.79
C GLY A 76 10.26 9.24 6.99
N PHE A 77 11.17 9.43 7.93
CA PHE A 77 10.90 10.13 9.19
C PHE A 77 10.49 11.59 9.01
N GLU A 78 10.99 12.29 7.99
CA GLU A 78 10.65 13.68 7.74
C GLU A 78 9.16 13.82 7.40
N ALA A 79 8.66 13.01 6.46
CA ALA A 79 7.25 13.03 6.09
C ALA A 79 6.34 12.58 7.24
N GLU A 80 6.77 11.60 8.05
CA GLU A 80 6.04 11.18 9.25
C GLU A 80 5.90 12.34 10.25
N ASP A 81 6.99 13.03 10.57
CA ASP A 81 7.01 14.16 11.51
C ASP A 81 6.15 15.33 11.02
N ASP A 82 6.24 15.64 9.74
CA ASP A 82 5.42 16.68 9.10
C ASP A 82 3.93 16.37 9.16
N MET A 83 3.54 15.13 8.91
CA MET A 83 2.14 14.69 9.03
C MET A 83 1.63 14.81 10.47
N LEU A 84 2.44 14.39 11.46
CA LEU A 84 2.10 14.51 12.88
C LEU A 84 2.05 15.98 13.31
N SER A 85 3.00 16.81 12.88
CA SER A 85 3.04 18.25 13.16
C SER A 85 1.86 19.00 12.54
N ALA A 86 1.37 18.54 11.38
CA ALA A 86 0.15 19.05 10.75
C ALA A 86 -1.13 18.51 11.40
N ASN A 87 -1.04 17.68 12.43
CA ASN A 87 -2.16 17.00 13.12
C ASN A 87 -3.03 16.17 12.16
N VAL A 88 -2.41 15.51 11.17
CA VAL A 88 -3.12 14.57 10.30
C VAL A 88 -3.53 13.35 11.12
N ASP A 89 -4.80 12.95 11.03
CA ASP A 89 -5.27 11.69 11.61
C ASP A 89 -4.76 10.50 10.76
N VAL A 90 -3.71 9.85 11.23
CA VAL A 90 -3.08 8.69 10.58
C VAL A 90 -3.57 7.35 11.14
N SER A 91 -4.56 7.34 12.04
CA SER A 91 -5.04 6.12 12.69
C SER A 91 -5.56 5.08 11.67
N ALA A 92 -5.21 3.81 11.88
CA ALA A 92 -5.64 2.73 11.00
C ALA A 92 -5.66 1.36 11.68
N THR A 93 -6.53 0.45 11.21
CA THR A 93 -6.61 -0.92 11.69
C THR A 93 -5.41 -1.75 11.21
N VAL A 94 -5.02 -1.57 9.95
CA VAL A 94 -3.89 -2.25 9.32
C VAL A 94 -2.91 -1.21 8.79
N LEU A 95 -1.64 -1.37 9.12
CA LEU A 95 -0.56 -0.56 8.57
C LEU A 95 0.25 -1.38 7.57
N LYS A 96 0.34 -0.92 6.32
CA LYS A 96 1.43 -1.32 5.44
C LYS A 96 2.66 -0.51 5.85
N VAL A 97 3.62 -1.18 6.47
CA VAL A 97 4.86 -0.56 6.99
C VAL A 97 5.61 0.16 5.87
N ALA A 98 6.02 1.38 6.15
CA ALA A 98 6.71 2.23 5.20
C ALA A 98 8.05 1.64 4.78
N HIS A 99 8.45 1.91 3.53
CA HIS A 99 9.76 1.63 2.97
C HIS A 99 10.27 0.21 3.27
N HIS A 100 9.37 -0.77 3.18
CA HIS A 100 9.64 -2.20 3.38
C HIS A 100 10.30 -2.53 4.74
N GLY A 101 10.13 -1.66 5.75
CA GLY A 101 10.78 -1.78 7.05
C GLY A 101 12.21 -1.22 7.09
N SER A 102 12.48 -0.14 6.36
CA SER A 102 13.73 0.63 6.43
C SER A 102 13.99 1.14 7.85
N ALA A 103 15.25 1.35 8.20
CA ALA A 103 15.63 1.95 9.48
C ALA A 103 15.17 3.41 9.62
N GLY A 104 15.04 4.12 8.49
CA GLY A 104 14.66 5.53 8.42
C GLY A 104 13.17 5.79 8.25
N SER A 105 12.31 4.79 8.51
CA SER A 105 10.86 4.91 8.41
C SER A 105 10.15 4.23 9.57
N SER A 106 8.87 4.50 9.76
CA SER A 106 8.03 3.96 10.84
C SER A 106 8.60 4.30 12.21
N SER A 107 8.71 5.60 12.51
CA SER A 107 9.14 6.12 13.82
C SER A 107 8.21 5.64 14.94
N SER A 108 8.71 5.62 16.17
CA SER A 108 7.87 5.23 17.33
C SER A 108 6.68 6.14 17.47
N GLU A 109 6.87 7.44 17.31
CA GLU A 109 5.84 8.47 17.39
C GLU A 109 4.76 8.27 16.32
N PHE A 110 5.16 7.96 15.08
CA PHE A 110 4.24 7.67 14.00
C PHE A 110 3.47 6.37 14.25
N LEU A 111 4.14 5.29 14.67
CA LEU A 111 3.50 4.02 15.00
C LEU A 111 2.51 4.15 16.16
N GLU A 112 2.83 4.95 17.19
CA GLU A 112 1.91 5.27 18.29
C GLU A 112 0.67 6.03 17.80
N ALA A 113 0.84 6.99 16.88
CA ALA A 113 -0.26 7.75 16.29
C ALA A 113 -1.16 6.89 15.39
N VAL A 114 -0.57 6.00 14.59
CA VAL A 114 -1.33 5.04 13.76
C VAL A 114 -2.07 4.03 14.64
N ASN A 115 -1.44 3.56 15.71
CA ASN A 115 -1.96 2.56 16.66
C ASN A 115 -2.62 1.35 15.98
N PRO A 116 -1.92 0.67 15.06
CA PRO A 116 -2.52 -0.37 14.23
C PRO A 116 -2.73 -1.67 15.01
N GLN A 117 -3.78 -2.41 14.68
CA GLN A 117 -3.98 -3.76 15.19
C GLN A 117 -3.04 -4.77 14.51
N TYR A 118 -2.65 -4.49 13.28
CA TYR A 118 -1.77 -5.35 12.46
C TYR A 118 -0.83 -4.51 11.62
N ALA A 119 0.42 -4.95 11.48
CA ALA A 119 1.38 -4.38 10.56
C ALA A 119 1.79 -5.40 9.50
N VAL A 120 1.81 -4.98 8.24
CA VAL A 120 2.24 -5.82 7.11
C VAL A 120 3.49 -5.21 6.49
N ILE A 121 4.55 -6.02 6.37
CA ILE A 121 5.78 -5.65 5.67
C ILE A 121 5.82 -6.42 4.35
N SER A 122 5.69 -5.71 3.24
CA SER A 122 5.87 -6.25 1.90
C SER A 122 7.34 -6.13 1.52
N VAL A 123 8.05 -7.25 1.45
CA VAL A 123 9.50 -7.30 1.23
C VAL A 123 9.90 -8.64 0.61
N GLY A 124 10.90 -8.65 -0.23
CA GLY A 124 11.44 -9.88 -0.83
C GLY A 124 12.38 -10.61 0.13
N ALA A 125 12.38 -11.96 0.10
CA ALA A 125 13.25 -12.79 0.93
C ALA A 125 14.74 -12.53 0.66
N ASP A 126 15.10 -12.32 -0.60
CA ASP A 126 16.49 -12.13 -1.05
C ASP A 126 16.75 -10.67 -1.47
N ASN A 127 16.21 -9.69 -0.72
CA ASN A 127 16.42 -8.29 -1.06
C ASN A 127 17.82 -7.81 -0.66
N ASP A 128 18.46 -7.02 -1.52
CA ASP A 128 19.80 -6.48 -1.32
C ASP A 128 19.87 -5.31 -0.32
N TYR A 129 18.72 -4.80 0.14
CA TYR A 129 18.62 -3.63 1.01
C TYR A 129 18.74 -3.97 2.50
N GLY A 130 18.67 -5.26 2.86
CA GLY A 130 18.64 -5.71 4.24
C GLY A 130 17.36 -5.34 4.98
N HIS A 131 16.26 -5.21 4.25
CA HIS A 131 14.94 -4.95 4.82
C HIS A 131 14.18 -6.27 5.12
N PRO A 132 13.30 -6.28 6.15
CA PRO A 132 13.14 -5.22 7.15
C PRO A 132 14.35 -5.19 8.08
N THR A 133 14.73 -3.99 8.51
CA THR A 133 15.84 -3.79 9.44
C THR A 133 15.46 -4.17 10.87
N GLU A 134 16.45 -4.56 11.68
CA GLU A 134 16.23 -4.82 13.11
C GLU A 134 15.66 -3.59 13.83
N ALA A 135 16.09 -2.38 13.45
CA ALA A 135 15.60 -1.15 14.04
C ALA A 135 14.09 -0.95 13.84
N ALA A 136 13.57 -1.20 12.62
CA ALA A 136 12.14 -1.12 12.34
C ALA A 136 11.36 -2.21 13.09
N LEU A 137 11.85 -3.44 13.09
CA LEU A 137 11.22 -4.54 13.82
C LEU A 137 11.17 -4.30 15.33
N ASN A 138 12.23 -3.72 15.91
CA ASN A 138 12.29 -3.39 17.32
C ASN A 138 11.26 -2.31 17.70
N ARG A 139 11.03 -1.27 16.85
CA ARG A 139 9.97 -0.27 17.09
C ARG A 139 8.58 -0.90 17.10
N LEU A 140 8.27 -1.73 16.12
CA LEU A 140 6.99 -2.45 16.06
C LEU A 140 6.80 -3.40 17.26
N SER A 141 7.86 -4.12 17.64
CA SER A 141 7.85 -5.04 18.78
C SER A 141 7.67 -4.31 20.11
N ALA A 142 8.30 -3.15 20.30
CA ALA A 142 8.16 -2.33 21.51
C ALA A 142 6.72 -1.89 21.77
N LEU A 143 5.94 -1.69 20.69
CA LEU A 143 4.52 -1.35 20.75
C LEU A 143 3.60 -2.59 20.71
N HIS A 144 4.17 -3.79 20.73
CA HIS A 144 3.43 -5.06 20.70
C HIS A 144 2.53 -5.22 19.47
N ILE A 145 2.90 -4.60 18.35
CA ILE A 145 2.15 -4.68 17.10
C ILE A 145 2.44 -6.03 16.43
N PRO A 146 1.43 -6.88 16.14
CA PRO A 146 1.61 -8.10 15.35
C PRO A 146 2.09 -7.77 13.94
N VAL A 147 3.20 -8.39 13.51
CA VAL A 147 3.84 -8.14 12.22
C VAL A 147 3.74 -9.36 11.31
N TYR A 148 3.24 -9.15 10.11
CA TYR A 148 3.18 -10.14 9.03
C TYR A 148 4.14 -9.72 7.92
N ARG A 149 5.01 -10.63 7.49
CA ARG A 149 6.10 -10.35 6.53
C ARG A 149 5.99 -11.26 5.33
N THR A 150 6.01 -10.69 4.12
CA THR A 150 5.89 -11.47 2.88
C THR A 150 7.12 -12.32 2.57
N ASP A 151 8.30 -11.94 3.06
CA ASP A 151 9.53 -12.73 2.92
C ASP A 151 9.50 -14.04 3.73
N LEU A 152 8.66 -14.11 4.77
CA LEU A 152 8.52 -15.29 5.63
C LEU A 152 7.24 -16.08 5.37
N LEU A 153 6.16 -15.41 4.97
CA LEU A 153 4.82 -15.96 4.90
C LEU A 153 4.28 -16.13 3.47
N GLY A 154 5.03 -15.63 2.47
CA GLY A 154 4.55 -15.60 1.10
C GLY A 154 3.47 -14.54 0.87
N GLU A 155 2.41 -14.88 0.17
CA GLU A 155 1.27 -13.99 -0.02
C GLU A 155 0.54 -13.76 1.30
N ILE A 156 0.23 -12.51 1.59
CA ILE A 156 -0.55 -12.11 2.76
C ILE A 156 -1.80 -11.40 2.26
N VAL A 157 -2.96 -11.91 2.66
CA VAL A 157 -4.27 -11.34 2.35
C VAL A 157 -4.90 -10.79 3.62
N ALA A 158 -5.16 -9.48 3.66
CA ALA A 158 -5.91 -8.83 4.72
C ALA A 158 -7.31 -8.48 4.18
N SER A 159 -8.33 -9.12 4.72
CA SER A 159 -9.72 -8.96 4.30
C SER A 159 -10.53 -8.29 5.40
N SER A 160 -11.48 -7.43 5.00
CA SER A 160 -12.41 -6.77 5.92
C SER A 160 -13.86 -7.04 5.53
N ASP A 161 -14.69 -7.27 6.54
CA ASP A 161 -16.16 -7.32 6.44
C ASP A 161 -16.82 -5.98 6.83
N GLY A 162 -16.02 -4.93 7.02
CA GLY A 162 -16.46 -3.63 7.51
C GLY A 162 -16.49 -3.49 9.02
N LYS A 163 -16.23 -4.55 9.80
CA LYS A 163 -16.16 -4.54 11.27
C LYS A 163 -14.87 -5.12 11.80
N THR A 164 -14.42 -6.19 11.17
CA THR A 164 -13.22 -6.93 11.57
C THR A 164 -12.30 -7.12 10.39
N VAL A 165 -10.99 -7.25 10.68
CA VAL A 165 -9.99 -7.62 9.70
C VAL A 165 -9.52 -9.05 9.98
N THR A 166 -9.48 -9.85 8.94
CA THR A 166 -8.89 -11.19 8.96
C THR A 166 -7.62 -11.19 8.11
N ILE A 167 -6.51 -11.70 8.66
CA ILE A 167 -5.26 -11.86 7.92
C ILE A 167 -5.03 -13.34 7.68
N THR A 168 -4.79 -13.71 6.42
CA THR A 168 -4.43 -15.05 5.99
C THR A 168 -3.14 -15.00 5.18
N TRP A 169 -2.41 -16.10 5.13
CA TRP A 169 -1.16 -16.21 4.36
C TRP A 169 -0.98 -17.63 3.84
N GLU A 170 -0.12 -17.81 2.83
CA GLU A 170 0.26 -19.12 2.33
C GLU A 170 1.11 -19.84 3.39
N THR A 171 0.66 -21.04 3.81
CA THR A 171 1.52 -21.96 4.57
C THR A 171 2.32 -22.81 3.59
N GLU A 172 3.57 -23.13 3.91
CA GLU A 172 4.48 -23.99 3.10
C GLU A 172 3.90 -25.36 2.68
N THR A 173 2.70 -25.70 3.08
CA THR A 173 2.04 -26.99 2.83
C THR A 173 0.86 -26.94 1.85
N ALA A 174 0.53 -25.81 1.29
CA ALA A 174 -0.47 -25.75 0.24
C ALA A 174 0.19 -26.14 -1.10
N THR A 175 0.10 -27.40 -1.49
CA THR A 175 0.15 -27.76 -2.91
C THR A 175 -0.79 -26.83 -3.63
N ARG A 176 -0.24 -26.05 -4.54
CA ARG A 176 -0.95 -25.11 -5.39
C ARG A 176 -2.03 -25.87 -6.16
N GLU A 177 -3.24 -25.96 -5.61
CA GLU A 177 -4.41 -26.24 -6.40
C GLU A 177 -4.70 -24.93 -7.16
N GLU A 178 -4.54 -24.95 -8.47
CA GLU A 178 -5.01 -23.85 -9.31
C GLU A 178 -6.49 -23.63 -8.99
N PRO A 179 -6.93 -22.40 -8.66
CA PRO A 179 -8.33 -22.13 -8.44
C PRO A 179 -9.08 -22.53 -9.72
N SER A 180 -10.03 -23.47 -9.57
CA SER A 180 -10.95 -23.84 -10.63
C SER A 180 -11.63 -22.56 -11.11
N GLN A 181 -11.46 -22.23 -12.40
CA GLN A 181 -12.07 -21.07 -13.03
C GLN A 181 -13.62 -21.23 -13.02
N THR A 182 -14.25 -20.81 -11.93
CA THR A 182 -15.60 -20.31 -12.00
C THR A 182 -15.46 -18.83 -12.34
N ALA A 183 -16.04 -18.41 -13.44
CA ALA A 183 -16.01 -17.01 -13.88
C ALA A 183 -16.85 -16.17 -12.91
N ASP A 184 -16.24 -15.81 -11.80
CA ASP A 184 -16.80 -14.83 -10.89
C ASP A 184 -16.72 -13.44 -11.57
N HIS A 185 -17.80 -12.70 -11.49
CA HIS A 185 -17.90 -11.40 -12.13
C HIS A 185 -17.24 -10.37 -11.20
N TYR A 186 -16.05 -9.90 -11.58
CA TYR A 186 -15.38 -8.80 -10.90
C TYR A 186 -15.44 -7.53 -11.76
N ASP A 187 -15.71 -6.40 -11.13
CA ASP A 187 -15.77 -5.12 -11.83
C ASP A 187 -14.38 -4.55 -12.12
N TYR A 188 -13.40 -4.86 -11.27
CA TYR A 188 -12.05 -4.32 -11.36
C TYR A 188 -10.97 -5.37 -11.08
N VAL A 189 -9.83 -5.23 -11.74
CA VAL A 189 -8.65 -6.07 -11.53
C VAL A 189 -7.44 -5.19 -11.26
N GLY A 190 -6.83 -5.32 -10.07
CA GLY A 190 -5.58 -4.66 -9.72
C GLY A 190 -4.36 -5.45 -10.17
N ASN A 191 -3.31 -4.74 -10.56
CA ASN A 191 -2.01 -5.34 -10.84
C ASN A 191 -1.06 -5.05 -9.68
N THR A 192 -0.64 -6.10 -8.97
CA THR A 192 0.23 -5.99 -7.80
C THR A 192 1.63 -5.50 -8.13
N SER A 193 2.12 -5.74 -9.35
CA SER A 193 3.46 -5.32 -9.78
C SER A 193 3.48 -3.89 -10.30
N SER A 194 2.52 -3.51 -11.15
CA SER A 194 2.48 -2.17 -11.75
C SER A 194 1.66 -1.16 -10.94
N LYS A 195 0.94 -1.63 -9.90
CA LYS A 195 0.03 -0.78 -9.08
C LYS A 195 -1.11 -0.13 -9.87
N VAL A 196 -1.46 -0.70 -11.02
CA VAL A 196 -2.55 -0.22 -11.88
C VAL A 196 -3.80 -1.05 -11.64
N VAL A 197 -4.96 -0.40 -11.54
CA VAL A 197 -6.28 -1.03 -11.48
C VAL A 197 -6.89 -1.00 -12.88
N HIS A 198 -7.38 -2.14 -13.35
CA HIS A 198 -8.05 -2.30 -14.64
C HIS A 198 -9.53 -2.61 -14.42
N LEU A 199 -10.39 -2.17 -15.34
CA LEU A 199 -11.73 -2.74 -15.46
C LEU A 199 -11.61 -4.22 -15.83
N ALA A 200 -12.41 -5.09 -15.24
CA ALA A 200 -12.38 -6.53 -15.53
C ALA A 200 -12.65 -6.85 -17.02
N THR A 201 -13.32 -5.92 -17.71
CA THR A 201 -13.56 -5.99 -19.16
C THR A 201 -12.38 -5.52 -20.02
N CYS A 202 -11.27 -5.07 -19.42
CA CYS A 202 -10.09 -4.62 -20.16
C CYS A 202 -9.44 -5.80 -20.89
N GLY A 203 -9.28 -5.69 -22.19
CA GLY A 203 -8.68 -6.73 -23.03
C GLY A 203 -7.18 -6.99 -22.79
N LYS A 204 -6.54 -6.24 -21.89
CA LYS A 204 -5.13 -6.36 -21.51
C LYS A 204 -4.98 -6.48 -19.99
N LEU A 205 -5.61 -7.48 -19.39
CA LEU A 205 -5.43 -7.77 -17.99
C LEU A 205 -3.98 -8.19 -17.68
N PRO A 206 -3.47 -7.88 -16.46
CA PRO A 206 -2.16 -8.36 -16.01
C PRO A 206 -2.10 -9.89 -16.02
N GLY A 207 -0.89 -10.45 -15.98
CA GLY A 207 -0.70 -11.91 -15.81
C GLY A 207 -1.34 -12.39 -14.50
N GLU A 208 -1.81 -13.64 -14.47
CA GLU A 208 -2.62 -14.20 -13.37
C GLU A 208 -1.98 -14.06 -12.00
N THR A 209 -0.67 -14.20 -11.90
CA THR A 209 0.11 -14.07 -10.67
C THR A 209 0.15 -12.67 -10.06
N ASN A 210 -0.29 -11.66 -10.81
CA ASN A 210 -0.22 -10.25 -10.42
C ASN A 210 -1.61 -9.58 -10.34
N ARG A 211 -2.68 -10.37 -10.19
CA ARG A 211 -4.05 -9.85 -10.11
C ARG A 211 -4.52 -9.73 -8.67
N VAL A 212 -5.22 -8.63 -8.38
CA VAL A 212 -6.07 -8.46 -7.21
C VAL A 212 -7.47 -8.12 -7.71
N TYR A 213 -8.46 -8.79 -7.18
CA TYR A 213 -9.85 -8.67 -7.64
C TYR A 213 -10.65 -7.83 -6.64
N PHE A 214 -11.54 -7.00 -7.18
CA PHE A 214 -12.46 -6.17 -6.43
C PHE A 214 -13.88 -6.36 -7.00
N GLU A 215 -14.83 -6.52 -6.13
CA GLU A 215 -16.27 -6.52 -6.43
C GLU A 215 -16.88 -5.13 -6.34
#